data_979edeca70c8dd6223eaa98bd13a74e1
#
_entry.id   979edeca70c8dd6223eaa98bd13a74e1
#
_cell.length_a   1.000
_cell.length_b   1.000
_cell.length_c   1.000
_cell.angle_alpha   90.00
_cell.angle_beta   90.00
_cell.angle_gamma   90.00
#
_symmetry.space_group_name_H-M   'P 1'
#
loop_
_entity.id
_entity.type
_entity.pdbx_description
1 polymer ?
#
loop_
_entity_poly.entity_id
_entity_poly.type
_entity_poly.pdbx_seq_one_letter_code
_entity_poly.pdbx_strand_id
1 'polypeptide(L)'
;FWKWLTALVGMSSSLIECTLGQLYKRRDAEGQLRGGPSFYMKHGLGKAWMGKLMAVLLLVTFGFAFMGLQAHAVTHSLQDAFGFDVNYSGVAIAVLLGLVFIGGIKRIASVADLLVPVKTLAYIAVTVYVIVLQFDQVPAMLGHIVKSAFGMDPVFGGLIGSAIVMGVKRGVFANEAGLGSAPNVAAVADVEHPV
;
A
#
# COMPACT_ATOMS: atom_id res chain seq x y z
N PHE A 1 -1.35 -7.30 16.43
CA PHE A 1 -1.25 -6.20 17.39
C PHE A 1 -0.28 -5.11 16.90
N TRP A 2 1.01 -5.40 16.78
CA TRP A 2 2.04 -4.43 16.37
C TRP A 2 1.77 -3.75 15.04
N LYS A 3 1.17 -4.45 14.10
CA LYS A 3 0.70 -3.87 12.84
C LYS A 3 -0.39 -2.82 13.05
N TRP A 4 -1.33 -3.04 13.97
CA TRP A 4 -2.39 -2.08 14.28
C TRP A 4 -1.83 -0.81 14.90
N LEU A 5 -0.92 -0.96 15.87
CA LEU A 5 -0.27 0.19 16.51
C LEU A 5 0.53 1.02 15.50
N THR A 6 1.32 0.37 14.65
CA THR A 6 2.07 1.04 13.58
C THR A 6 1.15 1.72 12.57
N ALA A 7 -0.01 1.13 12.28
CA ALA A 7 -0.99 1.74 11.38
C ALA A 7 -1.54 3.05 11.95
N LEU A 8 -1.87 3.08 13.24
CA LEU A 8 -2.35 4.30 13.91
C LEU A 8 -1.30 5.44 13.88
N VAL A 9 -0.04 5.12 14.16
CA VAL A 9 1.06 6.09 14.06
C VAL A 9 1.28 6.55 12.62
N GLY A 10 1.21 5.61 11.67
CA GLY A 10 1.41 5.90 10.25
C GLY A 10 0.32 6.80 9.63
N MET A 11 -0.90 6.79 10.17
CA MET A 11 -1.98 7.67 9.70
C MET A 11 -1.61 9.15 9.81
N SER A 12 -0.99 9.58 10.91
CA SER A 12 -0.57 10.98 11.09
C SER A 12 0.52 11.38 10.11
N SER A 13 1.50 10.50 9.85
CA SER A 13 2.54 10.74 8.84
C SER A 13 1.93 10.87 7.45
N SER A 14 1.02 9.96 7.09
CA SER A 14 0.35 9.97 5.78
C SER A 14 -0.49 11.22 5.57
N LEU A 15 -1.20 11.69 6.61
CA LEU A 15 -1.96 12.95 6.56
C LEU A 15 -1.04 14.14 6.24
N ILE A 16 0.09 14.26 6.96
CA ILE A 16 1.06 15.34 6.75
C ILE A 16 1.64 15.29 5.35
N GLU A 17 2.02 14.10 4.87
CA GLU A 17 2.58 13.92 3.53
C GLU A 17 1.58 14.29 2.43
N CYS A 18 0.33 13.86 2.55
CA CYS A 18 -0.71 14.18 1.57
C CYS A 18 -1.02 15.68 1.56
N THR A 19 -1.09 16.31 2.74
CA THR A 19 -1.26 17.76 2.88
C THR A 19 -0.12 18.52 2.21
N LEU A 20 1.13 18.12 2.45
CA LEU A 20 2.30 18.71 1.78
C LEU A 20 2.27 18.47 0.26
N GLY A 21 1.85 17.28 -0.17
CA GLY A 21 1.66 16.96 -1.58
C GLY A 21 0.69 17.90 -2.26
N GLN A 22 -0.43 18.22 -1.62
CA GLN A 22 -1.43 19.17 -2.09
C GLN A 22 -0.93 20.62 -2.05
N LEU A 23 -0.27 21.03 -0.97
CA LEU A 23 0.20 22.40 -0.77
C LEU A 23 1.25 22.82 -1.82
N TYR A 24 2.16 21.90 -2.18
CA TYR A 24 3.24 22.16 -3.13
C TYR A 24 2.99 21.64 -4.54
N LYS A 25 1.74 21.24 -4.85
CA LYS A 25 1.36 20.82 -6.22
C LYS A 25 1.51 21.98 -7.22
N ARG A 26 1.81 21.62 -8.46
CA ARG A 26 1.95 22.56 -9.57
C ARG A 26 1.22 22.02 -10.80
N ARG A 27 0.76 22.92 -11.67
CA ARG A 27 0.28 22.54 -12.99
C ARG A 27 1.45 22.44 -13.94
N ASP A 28 1.52 21.35 -14.70
CA ASP A 28 2.51 21.21 -15.77
C ASP A 28 2.08 21.96 -17.05
N ALA A 29 2.88 21.85 -18.11
CA ALA A 29 2.62 22.51 -19.39
C ALA A 29 1.32 22.03 -20.06
N GLU A 30 0.88 20.81 -19.75
CA GLU A 30 -0.36 20.20 -20.24
C GLU A 30 -1.55 20.50 -19.32
N GLY A 31 -1.38 21.32 -18.28
CA GLY A 31 -2.43 21.70 -17.33
C GLY A 31 -2.76 20.65 -16.27
N GLN A 32 -2.00 19.54 -16.22
CA GLN A 32 -2.20 18.48 -15.23
C GLN A 32 -1.58 18.88 -13.89
N LEU A 33 -2.25 18.52 -12.80
CA LEU A 33 -1.72 18.71 -11.45
C LEU A 33 -0.68 17.64 -11.13
N ARG A 34 0.48 18.09 -10.67
CA ARG A 34 1.58 17.23 -10.22
C ARG A 34 2.12 17.73 -8.88
N GLY A 35 2.45 16.81 -8.00
CA GLY A 35 2.97 17.11 -6.68
C GLY A 35 3.65 15.90 -6.05
N GLY A 36 3.67 15.86 -4.72
CA GLY A 36 4.27 14.78 -3.95
C GLY A 36 5.67 15.09 -3.43
N PRO A 37 6.43 14.09 -2.95
CA PRO A 37 7.68 14.29 -2.21
C PRO A 37 8.72 15.10 -2.97
N SER A 38 8.89 14.84 -4.26
CA SER A 38 9.84 15.56 -5.10
C SER A 38 9.54 17.06 -5.16
N PHE A 39 8.25 17.43 -5.14
CA PHE A 39 7.82 18.82 -5.24
C PHE A 39 7.99 19.58 -3.92
N TYR A 40 7.57 19.01 -2.77
CA TYR A 40 7.76 19.71 -1.51
C TYR A 40 9.23 19.73 -1.06
N MET A 41 10.07 18.76 -1.44
CA MET A 41 11.52 18.85 -1.24
C MET A 41 12.16 19.95 -2.09
N LYS A 42 11.71 20.09 -3.35
CA LYS A 42 12.22 21.12 -4.24
C LYS A 42 11.75 22.53 -3.88
N HIS A 43 10.46 22.69 -3.59
CA HIS A 43 9.83 24.01 -3.43
C HIS A 43 9.66 24.41 -1.96
N GLY A 44 9.49 23.45 -1.04
CA GLY A 44 9.38 23.71 0.40
C GLY A 44 10.73 23.82 1.07
N LEU A 45 11.65 22.88 0.81
CA LEU A 45 13.01 22.90 1.38
C LEU A 45 14.02 23.66 0.52
N GLY A 46 13.67 24.07 -0.70
CA GLY A 46 14.59 24.71 -1.63
C GLY A 46 15.69 23.79 -2.18
N LYS A 47 15.62 22.49 -1.93
CA LYS A 47 16.68 21.51 -2.25
C LYS A 47 16.31 20.69 -3.49
N ALA A 48 16.56 21.26 -4.69
CA ALA A 48 16.22 20.63 -5.96
C ALA A 48 16.87 19.24 -6.15
N TRP A 49 18.09 19.02 -5.65
CA TRP A 49 18.78 17.74 -5.78
C TRP A 49 18.07 16.61 -4.99
N MET A 50 17.53 16.94 -3.79
CA MET A 50 16.75 15.97 -2.99
C MET A 50 15.47 15.56 -3.70
N GLY A 51 14.76 16.52 -4.32
CA GLY A 51 13.59 16.24 -5.12
C GLY A 51 13.87 15.32 -6.31
N LYS A 52 15.00 15.54 -7.01
CA LYS A 52 15.44 14.66 -8.11
C LYS A 52 15.79 13.26 -7.62
N LEU A 53 16.56 13.16 -6.53
CA LEU A 53 16.91 11.88 -5.93
C LEU A 53 15.66 11.11 -5.52
N MET A 54 14.71 11.77 -4.85
CA MET A 54 13.45 11.15 -4.44
C MET A 54 12.64 10.66 -5.64
N ALA A 55 12.59 11.41 -6.74
CA ALA A 55 11.90 10.99 -7.96
C ALA A 55 12.51 9.71 -8.55
N VAL A 56 13.84 9.61 -8.58
CA VAL A 56 14.54 8.39 -9.04
C VAL A 56 14.28 7.21 -8.12
N LEU A 57 14.36 7.42 -6.81
CA LEU A 57 14.07 6.36 -5.83
C LEU A 57 12.62 5.87 -5.92
N LEU A 58 11.65 6.77 -6.09
CA LEU A 58 10.25 6.41 -6.30
C LEU A 58 10.08 5.58 -7.58
N LEU A 59 10.70 6.00 -8.68
CA LEU A 59 10.64 5.28 -9.95
C LEU A 59 11.19 3.84 -9.80
N VAL A 60 12.34 3.69 -9.16
CA VAL A 60 12.94 2.36 -8.93
C VAL A 60 12.09 1.52 -7.98
N THR A 61 11.63 2.11 -6.89
CA THR A 61 10.84 1.39 -5.87
C THR A 61 9.50 0.94 -6.42
N PHE A 62 8.71 1.85 -7.00
CA PHE A 62 7.36 1.51 -7.48
C PHE A 62 7.36 0.86 -8.86
N GLY A 63 8.30 1.26 -9.75
CA GLY A 63 8.38 0.69 -11.09
C GLY A 63 8.92 -0.75 -11.13
N PHE A 64 9.78 -1.12 -10.20
CA PHE A 64 10.42 -2.45 -10.20
C PHE A 64 10.13 -3.25 -8.92
N ALA A 65 10.55 -2.74 -7.76
CA ALA A 65 10.51 -3.53 -6.53
C ALA A 65 9.08 -3.83 -6.06
N PHE A 66 8.22 -2.82 -6.05
CA PHE A 66 6.83 -2.95 -5.57
C PHE A 66 5.99 -3.80 -6.53
N MET A 67 6.11 -3.56 -7.82
CA MET A 67 5.41 -4.34 -8.86
C MET A 67 5.87 -5.80 -8.87
N GLY A 68 7.17 -6.04 -8.74
CA GLY A 68 7.72 -7.39 -8.64
C GLY A 68 7.20 -8.14 -7.41
N LEU A 69 7.15 -7.48 -6.26
CA LEU A 69 6.61 -8.07 -5.03
C LEU A 69 5.13 -8.44 -5.16
N GLN A 70 4.32 -7.56 -5.75
CA GLN A 70 2.89 -7.82 -5.96
C GLN A 70 2.67 -8.96 -6.95
N ALA A 71 3.38 -8.97 -8.07
CA ALA A 71 3.30 -10.04 -9.06
C ALA A 71 3.70 -11.40 -8.44
N HIS A 72 4.79 -11.44 -7.67
CA HIS A 72 5.22 -12.61 -6.93
C HIS A 72 4.12 -13.12 -5.96
N ALA A 73 3.53 -12.22 -5.17
CA ALA A 73 2.47 -12.60 -4.23
C ALA A 73 1.25 -13.20 -4.95
N VAL A 74 0.83 -12.62 -6.07
CA VAL A 74 -0.32 -13.11 -6.84
C VAL A 74 -0.03 -14.46 -7.49
N THR A 75 1.13 -14.62 -8.14
CA THR A 75 1.49 -15.88 -8.82
C THR A 75 1.63 -17.04 -7.85
N HIS A 76 2.26 -16.84 -6.69
CA HIS A 76 2.35 -17.87 -5.65
C HIS A 76 1.00 -18.18 -5.01
N SER A 77 0.15 -17.18 -4.77
CA SER A 77 -1.21 -17.44 -4.29
C SER A 77 -2.04 -18.26 -5.27
N LEU A 78 -1.88 -18.06 -6.58
CA LEU A 78 -2.53 -18.87 -7.61
C LEU A 78 -1.97 -20.29 -7.65
N GLN A 79 -0.67 -20.45 -7.44
CA GLN A 79 -0.03 -21.77 -7.35
C GLN A 79 -0.54 -22.54 -6.13
N ASP A 80 -0.57 -21.89 -4.96
CA ASP A 80 -0.99 -22.52 -3.70
C ASP A 80 -2.48 -22.89 -3.71
N ALA A 81 -3.33 -22.05 -4.31
CA ALA A 81 -4.78 -22.25 -4.31
C ALA A 81 -5.27 -23.19 -5.42
N PHE A 82 -4.67 -23.13 -6.61
CA PHE A 82 -5.16 -23.79 -7.81
C PHE A 82 -4.12 -24.68 -8.52
N GLY A 83 -2.88 -24.71 -8.05
CA GLY A 83 -1.79 -25.48 -8.66
C GLY A 83 -1.29 -24.89 -9.99
N PHE A 84 -1.59 -23.62 -10.31
CA PHE A 84 -1.11 -22.98 -11.53
C PHE A 84 0.40 -22.73 -11.49
N ASP A 85 1.08 -22.99 -12.58
CA ASP A 85 2.50 -22.69 -12.69
C ASP A 85 2.77 -21.17 -12.60
N VAL A 86 3.79 -20.80 -11.80
CA VAL A 86 4.14 -19.40 -11.52
C VAL A 86 4.52 -18.65 -12.79
N ASN A 87 5.22 -19.29 -13.73
CA ASN A 87 5.67 -18.63 -14.96
C ASN A 87 4.50 -18.32 -15.89
N TYR A 88 3.59 -19.26 -16.08
CA TYR A 88 2.39 -19.03 -16.92
C TYR A 88 1.47 -17.99 -16.30
N SER A 89 1.26 -18.04 -14.98
CA SER A 89 0.51 -17.02 -14.24
C SER A 89 1.17 -15.64 -14.34
N GLY A 90 2.49 -15.59 -14.25
CA GLY A 90 3.26 -14.35 -14.39
C GLY A 90 3.12 -13.73 -15.79
N VAL A 91 3.24 -14.54 -16.83
CA VAL A 91 3.03 -14.08 -18.21
C VAL A 91 1.60 -13.60 -18.43
N ALA A 92 0.60 -14.33 -17.95
CA ALA A 92 -0.80 -13.93 -18.06
C ALA A 92 -1.05 -12.56 -17.39
N ILE A 93 -0.55 -12.36 -16.17
CA ILE A 93 -0.64 -11.08 -15.44
C ILE A 93 0.07 -9.97 -16.23
N ALA A 94 1.26 -10.22 -16.75
CA ALA A 94 2.02 -9.23 -17.51
C ALA A 94 1.28 -8.79 -18.77
N VAL A 95 0.65 -9.72 -19.49
CA VAL A 95 -0.18 -9.43 -20.69
C VAL A 95 -1.40 -8.61 -20.30
N LEU A 96 -2.13 -9.01 -19.24
CA LEU A 96 -3.32 -8.28 -18.78
C LEU A 96 -2.98 -6.85 -18.36
N LEU A 97 -1.92 -6.67 -17.58
CA LEU A 97 -1.44 -5.35 -17.16
C LEU A 97 -0.96 -4.51 -18.36
N GLY A 98 -0.25 -5.13 -19.31
CA GLY A 98 0.19 -4.48 -20.54
C GLY A 98 -0.97 -3.93 -21.34
N LEU A 99 -2.05 -4.70 -21.50
CA LEU A 99 -3.27 -4.25 -22.16
C LEU A 99 -3.93 -3.05 -21.48
N VAL A 100 -3.90 -3.00 -20.15
CA VAL A 100 -4.41 -1.86 -19.37
C VAL A 100 -3.52 -0.65 -19.56
N PHE A 101 -2.19 -0.82 -19.49
CA PHE A 101 -1.22 0.27 -19.56
C PHE A 101 -1.16 0.96 -20.93
N ILE A 102 -1.37 0.22 -22.03
CA ILE A 102 -1.46 0.80 -23.39
C ILE A 102 -2.53 1.90 -23.48
N GLY A 103 -3.60 1.82 -22.69
CA GLY A 103 -4.63 2.85 -22.62
C GLY A 103 -4.28 4.10 -21.80
N GLY A 104 -3.10 4.14 -21.21
CA GLY A 104 -2.61 5.26 -20.41
C GLY A 104 -3.32 5.44 -19.07
N ILE A 105 -3.01 6.55 -18.39
CA ILE A 105 -3.43 6.80 -17.01
C ILE A 105 -4.95 6.81 -16.81
N LYS A 106 -5.70 7.30 -17.81
CA LYS A 106 -7.17 7.33 -17.75
C LYS A 106 -7.77 5.91 -17.74
N ARG A 107 -7.21 5.01 -18.55
CA ARG A 107 -7.67 3.61 -18.58
C ARG A 107 -7.30 2.87 -17.30
N ILE A 108 -6.10 3.11 -16.79
CA ILE A 108 -5.66 2.56 -15.49
C ILE A 108 -6.64 2.99 -14.39
N ALA A 109 -6.98 4.28 -14.32
CA ALA A 109 -7.94 4.80 -13.35
C ALA A 109 -9.31 4.14 -13.50
N SER A 110 -9.87 4.08 -14.71
CA SER A 110 -11.20 3.46 -14.97
C SER A 110 -11.25 1.98 -14.58
N VAL A 111 -10.18 1.22 -14.87
CA VAL A 111 -10.09 -0.19 -14.47
C VAL A 111 -9.98 -0.32 -12.96
N ALA A 112 -9.20 0.55 -12.30
CA ALA A 112 -9.08 0.56 -10.85
C ALA A 112 -10.40 0.94 -10.18
N ASP A 113 -11.11 1.95 -10.68
CA ASP A 113 -12.42 2.40 -10.16
C ASP A 113 -13.48 1.29 -10.17
N LEU A 114 -13.39 0.36 -11.12
CA LEU A 114 -14.27 -0.81 -11.18
C LEU A 114 -13.77 -1.96 -10.30
N LEU A 115 -12.48 -2.31 -10.41
CA LEU A 115 -11.93 -3.49 -9.75
C LEU A 115 -11.81 -3.33 -8.23
N VAL A 116 -11.44 -2.12 -7.76
CA VAL A 116 -11.18 -1.90 -6.32
C VAL A 116 -12.44 -2.07 -5.49
N PRO A 117 -13.60 -1.46 -5.81
CA PRO A 117 -14.83 -1.69 -5.05
C PRO A 117 -15.29 -3.15 -5.07
N VAL A 118 -15.26 -3.80 -6.25
CA VAL A 118 -15.68 -5.21 -6.38
C VAL A 118 -14.82 -6.12 -5.51
N LYS A 119 -13.50 -5.99 -5.62
CA LYS A 119 -12.55 -6.75 -4.80
C LYS A 119 -12.77 -6.49 -3.31
N THR A 120 -12.95 -5.23 -2.92
CA THR A 120 -13.11 -4.84 -1.52
C THR A 120 -14.40 -5.39 -0.94
N LEU A 121 -15.51 -5.29 -1.66
CA LEU A 121 -16.80 -5.85 -1.24
C LEU A 121 -16.74 -7.38 -1.12
N ALA A 122 -16.14 -8.06 -2.09
CA ALA A 122 -15.95 -9.51 -2.04
C ALA A 122 -15.10 -9.91 -0.81
N TYR A 123 -14.01 -9.20 -0.56
CA TYR A 123 -13.17 -9.46 0.60
C TYR A 123 -13.91 -9.24 1.94
N ILE A 124 -14.65 -8.14 2.04
CA ILE A 124 -15.46 -7.86 3.24
C ILE A 124 -16.53 -8.92 3.43
N ALA A 125 -17.24 -9.32 2.36
CA ALA A 125 -18.27 -10.33 2.43
C ALA A 125 -17.73 -11.69 2.95
N VAL A 126 -16.60 -12.15 2.40
CA VAL A 126 -15.95 -13.37 2.85
C VAL A 126 -15.47 -13.24 4.30
N THR A 127 -14.89 -12.11 4.67
CA THR A 127 -14.42 -11.86 6.03
C THR A 127 -15.58 -11.89 7.04
N VAL A 128 -16.67 -11.20 6.75
CA VAL A 128 -17.88 -11.20 7.59
C VAL A 128 -18.47 -12.61 7.69
N TYR A 129 -18.56 -13.33 6.57
CA TYR A 129 -19.03 -14.71 6.55
C TYR A 129 -18.23 -15.60 7.49
N VAL A 130 -16.90 -15.56 7.44
CA VAL A 130 -16.03 -16.34 8.33
C VAL A 130 -16.19 -15.93 9.79
N ILE A 131 -16.28 -14.62 10.07
CA ILE A 131 -16.49 -14.12 11.44
C ILE A 131 -17.83 -14.61 12.00
N VAL A 132 -18.90 -14.58 11.21
CA VAL A 132 -20.23 -15.05 11.64
C VAL A 132 -20.21 -16.54 11.92
N LEU A 133 -19.57 -17.35 11.07
CA LEU A 133 -19.45 -18.79 11.28
C LEU A 133 -18.67 -19.17 12.54
N GLN A 134 -17.70 -18.35 12.93
CA GLN A 134 -16.82 -18.63 14.05
C GLN A 134 -16.91 -17.56 15.16
N PHE A 135 -18.08 -16.98 15.33
CA PHE A 135 -18.28 -15.85 16.24
C PHE A 135 -17.85 -16.16 17.68
N ASP A 136 -18.11 -17.38 18.14
CA ASP A 136 -17.74 -17.83 19.49
C ASP A 136 -16.22 -17.87 19.72
N GLN A 137 -15.43 -17.99 18.65
CA GLN A 137 -13.96 -18.02 18.73
C GLN A 137 -13.31 -16.64 18.68
N VAL A 138 -14.05 -15.61 18.26
CA VAL A 138 -13.52 -14.25 18.10
C VAL A 138 -12.90 -13.69 19.38
N PRO A 139 -13.54 -13.78 20.57
CA PRO A 139 -12.93 -13.29 21.81
C PRO A 139 -11.63 -14.01 22.17
N ALA A 140 -11.60 -15.33 21.99
CA ALA A 140 -10.42 -16.15 22.25
C ALA A 140 -9.27 -15.77 21.31
N MET A 141 -9.55 -15.57 20.02
CA MET A 141 -8.56 -15.15 19.03
C MET A 141 -7.99 -13.76 19.33
N LEU A 142 -8.83 -12.81 19.74
CA LEU A 142 -8.36 -11.48 20.16
C LEU A 142 -7.45 -11.58 21.39
N GLY A 143 -7.80 -12.42 22.36
CA GLY A 143 -6.97 -12.72 23.50
C GLY A 143 -5.61 -13.31 23.10
N HIS A 144 -5.59 -14.26 22.17
CA HIS A 144 -4.35 -14.84 21.62
C HIS A 144 -3.48 -13.79 20.90
N ILE A 145 -4.07 -12.92 20.10
CA ILE A 145 -3.33 -11.85 19.42
C ILE A 145 -2.60 -10.96 20.43
N VAL A 146 -3.26 -10.58 21.52
CA VAL A 146 -2.65 -9.74 22.56
C VAL A 146 -1.59 -10.53 23.33
N LYS A 147 -1.89 -11.74 23.80
CA LYS A 147 -0.93 -12.58 24.55
C LYS A 147 0.33 -12.86 23.74
N SER A 148 0.19 -13.23 22.46
CA SER A 148 1.33 -13.51 21.57
C SER A 148 2.15 -12.25 21.27
N ALA A 149 1.51 -11.07 21.22
CA ALA A 149 2.20 -9.82 20.98
C ALA A 149 3.20 -9.44 22.09
N PHE A 150 2.92 -9.87 23.33
CA PHE A 150 3.74 -9.61 24.51
C PHE A 150 4.51 -10.83 25.01
N GLY A 151 4.54 -11.92 24.22
CA GLY A 151 5.30 -13.13 24.56
C GLY A 151 4.79 -13.88 25.78
N MET A 152 3.52 -13.71 26.14
CA MET A 152 2.89 -14.41 27.27
C MET A 152 2.61 -15.88 26.97
N ASP A 153 2.65 -16.28 25.70
CA ASP A 153 2.58 -17.67 25.29
C ASP A 153 3.97 -18.33 25.40
N PRO A 154 4.12 -19.45 26.10
CA PRO A 154 5.42 -20.11 26.33
C PRO A 154 6.18 -20.46 25.04
N VAL A 155 5.46 -20.74 23.96
CA VAL A 155 6.00 -21.12 22.64
C VAL A 155 6.64 -19.91 21.94
N PHE A 156 6.23 -18.68 22.25
CA PHE A 156 6.65 -17.47 21.54
C PHE A 156 7.53 -16.52 22.34
N GLY A 157 7.84 -16.84 23.60
CA GLY A 157 8.63 -15.97 24.50
C GLY A 157 10.00 -15.56 23.93
N GLY A 158 10.66 -16.44 23.18
CA GLY A 158 11.91 -16.14 22.47
C GLY A 158 11.77 -15.36 21.17
N LEU A 159 10.55 -15.16 20.65
CA LEU A 159 10.28 -14.59 19.33
C LEU A 159 9.63 -13.20 19.37
N ILE A 160 9.50 -12.58 20.55
CA ILE A 160 8.85 -11.26 20.73
C ILE A 160 9.50 -10.22 19.79
N GLY A 161 10.81 -10.17 19.74
CA GLY A 161 11.54 -9.23 18.89
C GLY A 161 11.18 -9.41 17.41
N SER A 162 11.07 -10.64 16.94
CA SER A 162 10.68 -10.93 15.56
C SER A 162 9.22 -10.55 15.28
N ALA A 163 8.31 -10.78 16.22
CA ALA A 163 6.90 -10.40 16.11
C ALA A 163 6.74 -8.87 16.03
N ILE A 164 7.46 -8.12 16.86
CA ILE A 164 7.50 -6.65 16.81
C ILE A 164 8.02 -6.19 15.43
N VAL A 165 9.19 -6.68 15.02
CA VAL A 165 9.83 -6.29 13.76
C VAL A 165 8.92 -6.61 12.56
N MET A 166 8.34 -7.80 12.53
CA MET A 166 7.42 -8.19 11.44
C MET A 166 6.14 -7.36 11.48
N GLY A 167 5.57 -7.10 12.65
CA GLY A 167 4.38 -6.28 12.80
C GLY A 167 4.61 -4.84 12.34
N VAL A 168 5.73 -4.23 12.74
CA VAL A 168 6.12 -2.88 12.32
C VAL A 168 6.39 -2.82 10.81
N LYS A 169 7.20 -3.74 10.27
CA LYS A 169 7.46 -3.81 8.81
C LYS A 169 6.17 -3.91 8.01
N ARG A 170 5.25 -4.80 8.42
CA ARG A 170 3.96 -4.98 7.74
C ARG A 170 3.03 -3.79 7.92
N GLY A 171 3.08 -3.09 9.06
CA GLY A 171 2.31 -1.88 9.33
C GLY A 171 2.75 -0.72 8.45
N VAL A 172 4.05 -0.44 8.41
CA VAL A 172 4.64 0.61 7.54
C VAL A 172 4.35 0.32 6.07
N PHE A 173 4.55 -0.94 5.64
CA PHE A 173 4.26 -1.35 4.27
C PHE A 173 2.78 -1.17 3.90
N ALA A 174 1.85 -1.50 4.80
CA ALA A 174 0.41 -1.40 4.54
C ALA A 174 -0.10 0.05 4.47
N ASN A 175 0.51 0.96 5.20
CA ASN A 175 0.14 2.37 5.21
C ASN A 175 0.84 3.20 4.13
N GLU A 176 1.93 2.67 3.56
CA GLU A 176 2.81 3.40 2.64
C GLU A 176 3.28 4.77 3.18
N ALA A 177 3.14 5.00 4.48
CA ALA A 177 3.58 6.22 5.15
C ALA A 177 5.10 6.38 5.02
N GLY A 178 5.56 7.52 4.52
CA GLY A 178 6.97 7.79 4.24
C GLY A 178 7.46 7.28 2.88
N LEU A 179 6.67 6.49 2.15
CA LEU A 179 7.06 5.98 0.83
C LEU A 179 6.80 6.97 -0.31
N GLY A 180 5.91 7.93 -0.11
CA GLY A 180 5.63 8.98 -1.09
C GLY A 180 4.61 8.62 -2.18
N SER A 181 4.03 7.42 -2.17
CA SER A 181 2.97 7.03 -3.11
C SER A 181 1.68 7.82 -2.90
N ALA A 182 1.18 7.83 -1.67
CA ALA A 182 -0.05 8.52 -1.31
C ALA A 182 -0.02 10.03 -1.64
N PRO A 183 1.02 10.82 -1.29
CA PRO A 183 1.07 12.24 -1.63
C PRO A 183 1.19 12.51 -3.15
N ASN A 184 1.78 11.59 -3.94
CA ASN A 184 1.79 11.74 -5.40
C ASN A 184 0.38 11.61 -5.98
N VAL A 185 -0.41 10.65 -5.50
CA VAL A 185 -1.79 10.45 -5.93
C VAL A 185 -2.69 11.57 -5.41
N ALA A 186 -2.56 11.93 -4.13
CA ALA A 186 -3.31 13.03 -3.54
C ALA A 186 -3.13 14.35 -4.31
N ALA A 187 -1.91 14.66 -4.74
CA ALA A 187 -1.60 15.90 -5.44
C ALA A 187 -2.28 16.05 -6.82
N VAL A 188 -2.72 14.94 -7.44
CA VAL A 188 -3.44 14.98 -8.73
C VAL A 188 -4.88 15.46 -8.55
N ALA A 189 -5.45 15.34 -7.36
CA ALA A 189 -6.80 15.79 -7.09
C ALA A 189 -6.90 17.32 -7.11
N ASP A 190 -7.91 17.83 -7.83
CA ASP A 190 -8.22 19.27 -7.86
C ASP A 190 -9.23 19.55 -6.73
N VAL A 191 -8.72 19.99 -5.59
CA VAL A 191 -9.48 20.27 -4.38
C VAL A 191 -9.23 21.70 -3.91
N GLU A 192 -10.23 22.30 -3.29
CA GLU A 192 -10.16 23.70 -2.81
C GLU A 192 -9.24 23.84 -1.59
N HIS A 193 -9.22 22.80 -0.73
CA HIS A 193 -8.41 22.78 0.49
C HIS A 193 -7.42 21.60 0.48
N PRO A 194 -6.21 21.79 1.01
CA PRO A 194 -5.19 20.74 1.06
C PRO A 194 -5.48 19.65 2.10
N VAL A 195 -6.46 19.84 2.96
CA VAL A 195 -6.91 18.92 4.02
C VAL A 195 -8.42 18.72 3.93
#